data_6e1e08191c6c26019a112fcfca8f2798
#
_entry.id   6e1e08191c6c26019a112fcfca8f2798
#
_cell.length_a   1.000
_cell.length_b   1.000
_cell.length_c   1.000
_cell.angle_alpha   90.00
_cell.angle_beta   90.00
_cell.angle_gamma   90.00
#
_symmetry.space_group_name_H-M   'P 1'
#
loop_
_entity.id
_entity.type
_entity.pdbx_description
1 polymer ?
#
loop_
_entity_poly.entity_id
_entity_poly.type
_entity_poly.pdbx_seq_one_letter_code
_entity_poly.pdbx_strand_id
1 'polypeptide(L)'
;MQLYPAIDLRSGRVVRLLQGDFAHETRYAKNAVELAKHYEAEGANWLHVVDLDGAKGEVAGAIENLNLIEEIARATSLKIQTGGGVRTEADVRQRFGAGAARVVLGSVAVKTPELASHWRDIFGAEKLALALDARADPFGVYRVHTAGWQETAEAELFECVARFAAAGFKHALVTDIALDGMMAGPNVALYVKLKEVSAELLVQASGGVSQLMDLRALNANGISGVIIGKALLEGKFKLSEAIAEVAA
;
A
#
# COMPACT_ATOMS: atom_id res chain seq x y z
N MET A 1 -15.31 5.51 2.32
CA MET A 1 -13.85 5.28 2.22
C MET A 1 -13.56 3.79 2.06
N GLN A 2 -12.66 3.37 1.17
CA GLN A 2 -12.28 1.96 1.02
C GLN A 2 -11.24 1.55 2.06
N LEU A 3 -11.46 0.44 2.77
CA LEU A 3 -10.48 -0.15 3.67
C LEU A 3 -9.68 -1.23 2.96
N TYR A 4 -8.37 -1.23 3.18
CA TYR A 4 -7.41 -2.21 2.67
C TYR A 4 -6.70 -2.84 3.86
N PRO A 5 -7.21 -3.94 4.45
CA PRO A 5 -6.39 -4.72 5.36
C PRO A 5 -5.12 -5.15 4.64
N ALA A 6 -3.98 -5.12 5.35
CA ALA A 6 -2.67 -5.34 4.74
C ALA A 6 -1.96 -6.57 5.32
N ILE A 7 -1.28 -7.29 4.45
CA ILE A 7 -0.40 -8.42 4.77
C ILE A 7 0.95 -8.17 4.10
N ASP A 8 2.00 -8.08 4.91
CA ASP A 8 3.37 -8.05 4.43
C ASP A 8 3.92 -9.49 4.42
N LEU A 9 4.48 -9.91 3.29
CA LEU A 9 5.06 -11.23 3.08
C LEU A 9 6.58 -11.16 2.98
N ARG A 10 7.27 -12.02 3.73
CA ARG A 10 8.69 -12.26 3.63
C ARG A 10 9.00 -13.75 3.81
N SER A 11 9.66 -14.35 2.80
CA SER A 11 9.99 -15.78 2.77
C SER A 11 8.80 -16.65 3.15
N GLY A 12 7.66 -16.42 2.48
CA GLY A 12 6.42 -17.15 2.69
C GLY A 12 5.71 -16.90 4.04
N ARG A 13 6.09 -15.88 4.80
CA ARG A 13 5.57 -15.62 6.15
C ARG A 13 4.94 -14.24 6.27
N VAL A 14 3.94 -14.16 7.15
CA VAL A 14 3.35 -12.86 7.54
C VAL A 14 4.29 -12.16 8.50
N VAL A 15 4.71 -10.96 8.13
CA VAL A 15 5.65 -10.16 8.92
C VAL A 15 5.18 -8.70 9.02
N ARG A 16 5.86 -7.92 9.84
CA ARG A 16 5.80 -6.46 9.86
C ARG A 16 7.18 -5.90 10.15
N LEU A 17 7.57 -4.90 9.37
CA LEU A 17 8.78 -4.13 9.60
C LEU A 17 8.46 -2.89 10.45
N LEU A 18 9.37 -2.46 11.30
CA LEU A 18 9.28 -1.17 11.99
C LEU A 18 9.87 -0.10 11.06
N GLN A 19 9.05 0.83 10.60
CA GLN A 19 9.45 1.90 9.68
C GLN A 19 10.23 1.40 8.45
N GLY A 20 9.86 0.21 7.92
CA GLY A 20 10.52 -0.40 6.76
C GLY A 20 11.90 -1.02 7.03
N ASP A 21 12.37 -1.02 8.28
CA ASP A 21 13.68 -1.57 8.62
C ASP A 21 13.64 -3.10 8.68
N PHE A 22 14.34 -3.75 7.76
CA PHE A 22 14.46 -5.20 7.68
C PHE A 22 15.21 -5.84 8.86
N ALA A 23 15.98 -5.06 9.63
CA ALA A 23 16.62 -5.53 10.86
C ALA A 23 15.62 -5.61 12.03
N HIS A 24 14.52 -4.88 11.95
CA HIS A 24 13.48 -4.83 12.97
C HIS A 24 12.17 -5.48 12.47
N GLU A 25 12.24 -6.79 12.18
CA GLU A 25 11.13 -7.60 11.70
C GLU A 25 10.38 -8.27 12.86
N THR A 26 9.08 -8.09 12.90
CA THR A 26 8.16 -8.90 13.72
C THR A 26 7.51 -9.97 12.86
N ARG A 27 7.60 -11.24 13.28
CA ARG A 27 6.94 -12.38 12.60
C ARG A 27 5.68 -12.74 13.34
N TYR A 28 4.62 -12.95 12.58
CA TYR A 28 3.35 -13.41 13.11
C TYR A 28 3.16 -14.89 12.81
N ALA A 29 2.72 -15.65 13.83
CA ALA A 29 2.41 -17.08 13.66
C ALA A 29 1.06 -17.30 12.95
N LYS A 30 0.75 -16.47 11.95
CA LYS A 30 -0.49 -16.49 11.17
C LYS A 30 -0.19 -16.96 9.75
N ASN A 31 -1.01 -17.89 9.25
CA ASN A 31 -0.98 -18.26 7.84
C ASN A 31 -1.63 -17.14 7.01
N ALA A 32 -0.99 -16.74 5.91
CA ALA A 32 -1.46 -15.62 5.09
C ALA A 32 -2.83 -15.89 4.45
N VAL A 33 -3.08 -17.13 3.99
CA VAL A 33 -4.36 -17.51 3.38
C VAL A 33 -5.48 -17.50 4.41
N GLU A 34 -5.25 -18.06 5.60
CA GLU A 34 -6.25 -18.06 6.68
C GLU A 34 -6.52 -16.63 7.20
N LEU A 35 -5.50 -15.77 7.22
CA LEU A 35 -5.67 -14.38 7.57
C LEU A 35 -6.50 -13.61 6.52
N ALA A 36 -6.27 -13.88 5.24
CA ALA A 36 -7.07 -13.32 4.15
C ALA A 36 -8.55 -13.75 4.23
N LYS A 37 -8.81 -15.04 4.46
CA LYS A 37 -10.17 -15.56 4.70
C LYS A 37 -10.84 -14.93 5.91
N HIS A 38 -10.07 -14.70 6.99
CA HIS A 38 -10.59 -14.02 8.16
C HIS A 38 -11.02 -12.58 7.83
N TYR A 39 -10.19 -11.83 7.08
CA TYR A 39 -10.55 -10.49 6.65
C TYR A 39 -11.76 -10.47 5.71
N GLU A 40 -11.87 -11.45 4.81
CA GLU A 40 -13.05 -11.63 3.96
C GLU A 40 -14.31 -11.87 4.79
N ALA A 41 -14.23 -12.78 5.78
CA ALA A 41 -15.34 -13.09 6.69
C ALA A 41 -15.78 -11.89 7.54
N GLU A 42 -14.86 -10.96 7.86
CA GLU A 42 -15.16 -9.70 8.52
C GLU A 42 -15.71 -8.61 7.58
N GLY A 43 -15.83 -8.87 6.26
CA GLY A 43 -16.46 -8.00 5.27
C GLY A 43 -15.51 -7.21 4.40
N ALA A 44 -14.22 -7.56 4.35
CA ALA A 44 -13.28 -6.96 3.39
C ALA A 44 -13.71 -7.21 1.94
N ASN A 45 -13.53 -6.21 1.08
CA ASN A 45 -13.64 -6.36 -0.37
C ASN A 45 -12.28 -6.32 -1.06
N TRP A 46 -11.31 -5.71 -0.41
CA TRP A 46 -9.93 -5.58 -0.88
C TRP A 46 -8.95 -6.12 0.15
N LEU A 47 -7.81 -6.60 -0.34
CA LEU A 47 -6.64 -6.95 0.45
C LEU A 47 -5.41 -6.28 -0.17
N HIS A 48 -4.57 -5.66 0.65
CA HIS A 48 -3.27 -5.16 0.23
C HIS A 48 -2.18 -6.15 0.63
N VAL A 49 -1.39 -6.64 -0.34
CA VAL A 49 -0.31 -7.60 -0.09
C VAL A 49 1.01 -7.03 -0.56
N VAL A 50 1.99 -6.96 0.33
CA VAL A 50 3.34 -6.47 0.03
C VAL A 50 4.32 -7.63 -0.02
N ASP A 51 5.00 -7.79 -1.15
CA ASP A 51 6.13 -8.70 -1.33
C ASP A 51 7.44 -8.00 -0.93
N LEU A 52 7.88 -8.21 0.31
CA LEU A 52 9.07 -7.56 0.84
C LEU A 52 10.37 -8.14 0.25
N ASP A 53 10.40 -9.43 -0.09
CA ASP A 53 11.56 -10.03 -0.76
C ASP A 53 11.74 -9.45 -2.16
N GLY A 54 10.63 -9.32 -2.92
CA GLY A 54 10.64 -8.65 -4.21
C GLY A 54 11.10 -7.19 -4.10
N ALA A 55 10.64 -6.46 -3.09
CA ALA A 55 11.06 -5.08 -2.83
C ALA A 55 12.57 -4.99 -2.58
N LYS A 56 13.13 -5.95 -1.86
CA LYS A 56 14.57 -6.06 -1.56
C LYS A 56 15.40 -6.65 -2.72
N GLY A 57 14.76 -7.35 -3.65
CA GLY A 57 15.43 -8.04 -4.76
C GLY A 57 15.86 -9.48 -4.42
N GLU A 58 15.28 -10.08 -3.40
CA GLU A 58 15.52 -11.47 -2.98
C GLU A 58 14.63 -12.42 -3.78
N VAL A 59 15.17 -13.02 -4.85
CA VAL A 59 14.40 -13.77 -5.87
C VAL A 59 13.66 -14.98 -5.31
N ALA A 60 14.32 -15.77 -4.46
CA ALA A 60 13.72 -17.00 -3.93
C ALA A 60 12.48 -16.70 -3.08
N GLY A 61 12.58 -15.75 -2.15
CA GLY A 61 11.47 -15.32 -1.31
C GLY A 61 10.34 -14.67 -2.12
N ALA A 62 10.69 -13.90 -3.16
CA ALA A 62 9.70 -13.29 -4.05
C ALA A 62 8.86 -14.34 -4.80
N ILE A 63 9.43 -15.47 -5.19
CA ILE A 63 8.69 -16.60 -5.80
C ILE A 63 7.73 -17.20 -4.79
N GLU A 64 8.19 -17.46 -3.55
CA GLU A 64 7.33 -17.99 -2.48
C GLU A 64 6.16 -17.05 -2.19
N ASN A 65 6.43 -15.75 -2.09
CA ASN A 65 5.39 -14.74 -1.85
C ASN A 65 4.39 -14.64 -2.99
N LEU A 66 4.84 -14.75 -4.24
CA LEU A 66 3.96 -14.75 -5.41
C LEU A 66 3.02 -15.95 -5.41
N ASN A 67 3.52 -17.14 -5.07
CA ASN A 67 2.71 -18.34 -4.92
C ASN A 67 1.64 -18.16 -3.84
N LEU A 68 1.99 -17.55 -2.71
CA LEU A 68 1.02 -17.21 -1.65
C LEU A 68 -0.04 -16.23 -2.12
N ILE A 69 0.33 -15.21 -2.91
CA ILE A 69 -0.64 -14.27 -3.50
C ILE A 69 -1.63 -15.04 -4.39
N GLU A 70 -1.14 -15.98 -5.21
CA GLU A 70 -1.99 -16.83 -6.04
C GLU A 70 -2.91 -17.74 -5.20
N GLU A 71 -2.39 -18.33 -4.11
CA GLU A 71 -3.20 -19.13 -3.19
C GLU A 71 -4.30 -18.29 -2.53
N ILE A 72 -4.00 -17.07 -2.08
CA ILE A 72 -5.00 -16.14 -1.52
C ILE A 72 -6.07 -15.82 -2.56
N ALA A 73 -5.66 -15.51 -3.81
CA ALA A 73 -6.58 -15.18 -4.89
C ALA A 73 -7.53 -16.36 -5.23
N ARG A 74 -7.06 -17.59 -5.12
CA ARG A 74 -7.90 -18.79 -5.32
C ARG A 74 -8.79 -19.12 -4.13
N ALA A 75 -8.36 -18.77 -2.92
CA ALA A 75 -9.03 -19.13 -1.67
C ALA A 75 -10.07 -18.12 -1.18
N THR A 76 -10.11 -16.91 -1.78
CA THR A 76 -10.99 -15.80 -1.39
C THR A 76 -11.57 -15.12 -2.62
N SER A 77 -12.63 -14.31 -2.43
CA SER A 77 -13.18 -13.39 -3.44
C SER A 77 -12.59 -11.98 -3.35
N LEU A 78 -11.60 -11.76 -2.50
CA LEU A 78 -10.97 -10.47 -2.27
C LEU A 78 -10.29 -9.94 -3.53
N LYS A 79 -10.50 -8.67 -3.82
CA LYS A 79 -9.69 -7.98 -4.83
C LYS A 79 -8.31 -7.70 -4.25
N ILE A 80 -7.27 -8.31 -4.82
CA ILE A 80 -5.91 -8.17 -4.32
C ILE A 80 -5.23 -6.97 -4.97
N GLN A 81 -4.76 -6.03 -4.15
CA GLN A 81 -3.82 -4.99 -4.53
C GLN A 81 -2.42 -5.42 -4.04
N THR A 82 -1.44 -5.57 -4.93
CA THR A 82 -0.12 -6.05 -4.54
C THR A 82 1.02 -5.27 -5.20
N GLY A 83 2.11 -5.15 -4.47
CA GLY A 83 3.36 -4.53 -4.89
C GLY A 83 4.57 -5.19 -4.24
N GLY A 84 5.72 -4.60 -4.50
CA GLY A 84 7.02 -5.10 -4.08
C GLY A 84 7.80 -5.71 -5.25
N GLY A 85 8.92 -5.06 -5.63
CA GLY A 85 9.83 -5.56 -6.65
C GLY A 85 9.37 -5.47 -8.11
N VAL A 86 8.32 -4.73 -8.41
CA VAL A 86 7.86 -4.50 -9.79
C VAL A 86 8.82 -3.55 -10.51
N ARG A 87 9.59 -4.06 -11.47
CA ARG A 87 10.63 -3.33 -12.21
C ARG A 87 10.45 -3.40 -13.71
N THR A 88 9.74 -4.41 -14.21
CA THR A 88 9.52 -4.68 -15.64
C THR A 88 8.03 -4.90 -15.92
N GLU A 89 7.65 -4.79 -17.21
CA GLU A 89 6.30 -5.14 -17.66
C GLU A 89 5.97 -6.61 -17.37
N ALA A 90 6.96 -7.50 -17.44
CA ALA A 90 6.79 -8.92 -17.12
C ALA A 90 6.40 -9.10 -15.66
N ASP A 91 6.96 -8.31 -14.72
CA ASP A 91 6.57 -8.36 -13.31
C ASP A 91 5.12 -7.93 -13.12
N VAL A 92 4.66 -6.88 -13.83
CA VAL A 92 3.25 -6.45 -13.82
C VAL A 92 2.34 -7.58 -14.30
N ARG A 93 2.67 -8.20 -15.44
CA ARG A 93 1.90 -9.32 -16.00
C ARG A 93 1.87 -10.53 -15.06
N GLN A 94 2.99 -10.81 -14.40
CA GLN A 94 3.10 -11.91 -13.44
C GLN A 94 2.20 -11.69 -12.22
N ARG A 95 2.11 -10.46 -11.68
CA ARG A 95 1.19 -10.13 -10.57
C ARG A 95 -0.28 -10.30 -11.01
N PHE A 96 -0.65 -9.86 -12.20
CA PHE A 96 -2.00 -10.11 -12.73
C PHE A 96 -2.26 -11.61 -12.96
N GLY A 97 -1.28 -12.36 -13.45
CA GLY A 97 -1.36 -13.82 -13.60
C GLY A 97 -1.59 -14.56 -12.26
N ALA A 98 -1.03 -14.04 -11.17
CA ALA A 98 -1.26 -14.53 -9.80
C ALA A 98 -2.61 -14.09 -9.20
N GLY A 99 -3.46 -13.40 -9.96
CA GLY A 99 -4.82 -13.01 -9.54
C GLY A 99 -4.92 -11.62 -8.92
N ALA A 100 -3.89 -10.77 -9.03
CA ALA A 100 -3.98 -9.40 -8.57
C ALA A 100 -5.04 -8.62 -9.38
N ALA A 101 -5.88 -7.84 -8.70
CA ALA A 101 -6.80 -6.89 -9.31
C ALA A 101 -6.13 -5.54 -9.58
N ARG A 102 -5.10 -5.19 -8.79
CA ARG A 102 -4.32 -3.95 -8.93
C ARG A 102 -2.86 -4.19 -8.58
N VAL A 103 -1.95 -3.68 -9.42
CA VAL A 103 -0.51 -3.72 -9.18
C VAL A 103 0.00 -2.37 -8.71
N VAL A 104 0.84 -2.37 -7.67
CA VAL A 104 1.40 -1.17 -7.06
C VAL A 104 2.80 -0.93 -7.61
N LEU A 105 3.01 0.25 -8.17
CA LEU A 105 4.26 0.73 -8.76
C LEU A 105 4.94 1.68 -7.77
N GLY A 106 6.03 1.25 -7.16
CA GLY A 106 6.83 2.07 -6.24
C GLY A 106 8.00 2.75 -6.96
N SER A 107 9.21 2.31 -6.71
CA SER A 107 10.46 2.93 -7.20
C SER A 107 10.49 3.18 -8.70
N VAL A 108 9.91 2.31 -9.51
CA VAL A 108 9.84 2.46 -10.97
C VAL A 108 9.05 3.71 -11.38
N ALA A 109 7.96 4.01 -10.68
CA ALA A 109 7.16 5.20 -10.97
C ALA A 109 7.95 6.49 -10.72
N VAL A 110 8.75 6.52 -9.67
CA VAL A 110 9.56 7.69 -9.31
C VAL A 110 10.80 7.83 -10.22
N LYS A 111 11.52 6.72 -10.46
CA LYS A 111 12.78 6.70 -11.21
C LYS A 111 12.57 6.79 -12.73
N THR A 112 11.49 6.25 -13.25
CA THR A 112 11.17 6.17 -14.69
C THR A 112 9.66 6.42 -14.93
N PRO A 113 9.18 7.65 -14.69
CA PRO A 113 7.75 7.97 -14.76
C PRO A 113 7.12 7.74 -16.14
N GLU A 114 7.92 7.85 -17.22
CA GLU A 114 7.48 7.56 -18.59
C GLU A 114 7.15 6.08 -18.76
N LEU A 115 7.94 5.19 -18.14
CA LEU A 115 7.68 3.75 -18.17
C LEU A 115 6.40 3.41 -17.40
N ALA A 116 6.20 4.02 -16.23
CA ALA A 116 4.97 3.86 -15.46
C ALA A 116 3.74 4.34 -16.24
N SER A 117 3.86 5.47 -16.97
CA SER A 117 2.80 6.00 -17.82
C SER A 117 2.51 5.08 -19.00
N HIS A 118 3.53 4.52 -19.62
CA HIS A 118 3.38 3.51 -20.68
C HIS A 118 2.62 2.27 -20.18
N TRP A 119 2.95 1.77 -18.99
CA TRP A 119 2.22 0.64 -18.39
C TRP A 119 0.77 1.00 -18.05
N ARG A 120 0.49 2.24 -17.61
CA ARG A 120 -0.88 2.71 -17.43
C ARG A 120 -1.68 2.63 -18.72
N ASP A 121 -1.08 2.97 -19.87
CA ASP A 121 -1.75 2.90 -21.18
C ASP A 121 -2.01 1.45 -21.60
N ILE A 122 -1.10 0.52 -21.26
CA ILE A 122 -1.27 -0.93 -21.56
C ILE A 122 -2.31 -1.58 -20.67
N PHE A 123 -2.22 -1.36 -19.34
CA PHE A 123 -3.00 -2.13 -18.36
C PHE A 123 -4.26 -1.40 -17.88
N GLY A 124 -4.34 -0.09 -18.09
CA GLY A 124 -5.43 0.76 -17.64
C GLY A 124 -5.20 1.38 -16.25
N ALA A 125 -5.67 2.61 -16.08
CA ALA A 125 -5.47 3.42 -14.88
C ALA A 125 -6.07 2.81 -13.59
N GLU A 126 -7.16 2.02 -13.71
CA GLU A 126 -7.81 1.36 -12.58
C GLU A 126 -7.02 0.17 -12.04
N LYS A 127 -6.17 -0.44 -12.87
CA LYS A 127 -5.40 -1.63 -12.52
C LYS A 127 -4.01 -1.33 -11.95
N LEU A 128 -3.60 -0.06 -11.93
CA LEU A 128 -2.32 0.37 -11.39
C LEU A 128 -2.54 1.37 -10.26
N ALA A 129 -1.73 1.26 -9.22
CA ALA A 129 -1.60 2.26 -8.17
C ALA A 129 -0.14 2.68 -8.03
N LEU A 130 0.08 3.95 -7.72
CA LEU A 130 1.41 4.43 -7.36
C LEU A 130 1.67 4.18 -5.87
N ALA A 131 2.89 3.81 -5.49
CA ALA A 131 3.35 3.90 -4.11
C ALA A 131 4.30 5.08 -3.99
N LEU A 132 3.89 6.09 -3.23
CA LEU A 132 4.65 7.30 -2.97
C LEU A 132 4.92 7.37 -1.47
N ASP A 133 5.96 6.67 -1.04
CA ASP A 133 6.38 6.65 0.36
C ASP A 133 7.20 7.91 0.63
N ALA A 134 6.82 8.72 1.61
CA ALA A 134 7.42 10.01 1.83
C ALA A 134 7.71 10.28 3.31
N ARG A 135 8.70 11.13 3.53
CA ARG A 135 9.05 11.67 4.85
C ARG A 135 9.32 13.16 4.71
N ALA A 136 8.89 13.95 5.71
CA ALA A 136 9.26 15.35 5.78
C ALA A 136 10.75 15.50 6.08
N ASP A 137 11.42 16.36 5.31
CA ASP A 137 12.79 16.79 5.61
C ASP A 137 12.83 17.81 6.77
N PRO A 138 14.00 18.25 7.24
CA PRO A 138 14.09 19.23 8.33
C PRO A 138 13.43 20.59 8.03
N PHE A 139 13.12 20.88 6.76
CA PHE A 139 12.44 22.09 6.34
C PHE A 139 10.91 21.90 6.15
N GLY A 140 10.41 20.67 6.44
CA GLY A 140 9.00 20.32 6.31
C GLY A 140 8.56 19.94 4.89
N VAL A 141 9.50 19.78 3.95
CA VAL A 141 9.22 19.31 2.58
C VAL A 141 9.14 17.80 2.56
N TYR A 142 8.03 17.24 2.05
CA TYR A 142 7.88 15.80 1.91
C TYR A 142 8.67 15.29 0.71
N ARG A 143 9.74 14.53 0.98
CA ARG A 143 10.57 13.86 -0.04
C ARG A 143 10.13 12.43 -0.24
N VAL A 144 10.04 12.00 -1.51
CA VAL A 144 9.70 10.62 -1.84
C VAL A 144 10.92 9.73 -1.64
N HIS A 145 10.70 8.55 -1.06
CA HIS A 145 11.71 7.53 -0.87
C HIS A 145 11.51 6.35 -1.82
N THR A 146 12.60 5.71 -2.20
CA THR A 146 12.62 4.54 -3.10
C THR A 146 13.47 3.42 -2.50
N ALA A 147 13.55 2.26 -3.18
CA ALA A 147 14.37 1.12 -2.78
C ALA A 147 14.08 0.62 -1.34
N GLY A 148 12.80 0.46 -1.00
CA GLY A 148 12.42 0.05 0.37
C GLY A 148 12.82 1.10 1.42
N TRP A 149 12.66 2.38 1.06
CA TRP A 149 12.94 3.58 1.88
C TRP A 149 14.42 3.86 2.15
N GLN A 150 15.32 3.17 1.47
CA GLN A 150 16.77 3.31 1.66
C GLN A 150 17.36 4.49 0.88
N GLU A 151 16.68 4.93 -0.17
CA GLU A 151 17.10 6.05 -1.02
C GLU A 151 16.07 7.17 -0.94
N THR A 152 16.53 8.40 -0.72
CA THR A 152 15.68 9.60 -0.86
C THR A 152 15.79 10.10 -2.29
N ALA A 153 14.66 10.19 -2.99
CA ALA A 153 14.63 10.83 -4.30
C ALA A 153 14.67 12.37 -4.15
N GLU A 154 15.15 13.06 -5.16
CA GLU A 154 15.05 14.53 -5.20
C GLU A 154 13.60 15.03 -5.35
N ALA A 155 12.70 14.13 -5.74
CA ALA A 155 11.31 14.42 -6.05
C ALA A 155 10.49 14.76 -4.80
N GLU A 156 9.75 15.85 -4.86
CA GLU A 156 8.77 16.23 -3.85
C GLU A 156 7.45 15.47 -4.05
N LEU A 157 6.82 15.08 -2.94
CA LEU A 157 5.60 14.30 -2.96
C LEU A 157 4.46 15.01 -3.72
N PHE A 158 4.25 16.29 -3.46
CA PHE A 158 3.15 17.05 -4.07
C PHE A 158 3.35 17.24 -5.57
N GLU A 159 4.59 17.46 -6.02
CA GLU A 159 4.95 17.52 -7.43
C GLU A 159 4.73 16.16 -8.12
N CYS A 160 5.12 15.05 -7.46
CA CYS A 160 4.87 13.71 -7.96
C CYS A 160 3.37 13.46 -8.13
N VAL A 161 2.55 13.80 -7.12
CA VAL A 161 1.09 13.64 -7.17
C VAL A 161 0.48 14.45 -8.31
N ALA A 162 0.84 15.73 -8.47
CA ALA A 162 0.35 16.58 -9.55
C ALA A 162 0.72 16.02 -10.92
N ARG A 163 1.97 15.60 -11.10
CA ARG A 163 2.47 15.00 -12.35
C ARG A 163 1.72 13.72 -12.73
N PHE A 164 1.55 12.80 -11.79
CA PHE A 164 0.89 11.54 -12.07
C PHE A 164 -0.64 11.68 -12.25
N ALA A 165 -1.27 12.61 -11.54
CA ALA A 165 -2.66 12.95 -11.78
C ALA A 165 -2.84 13.50 -13.22
N ALA A 166 -2.01 14.46 -13.63
CA ALA A 166 -1.99 14.98 -15.00
C ALA A 166 -1.68 13.89 -16.04
N ALA A 167 -0.85 12.90 -15.70
CA ALA A 167 -0.60 11.72 -16.50
C ALA A 167 -1.78 10.73 -16.53
N GLY A 168 -2.87 10.95 -15.81
CA GLY A 168 -4.09 10.14 -15.83
C GLY A 168 -4.08 8.89 -14.95
N PHE A 169 -3.19 8.80 -13.97
CA PHE A 169 -3.29 7.78 -12.92
C PHE A 169 -4.51 8.04 -12.04
N LYS A 170 -5.13 6.97 -11.54
CA LYS A 170 -6.34 7.02 -10.71
C LYS A 170 -6.08 6.72 -9.24
N HIS A 171 -5.06 5.95 -8.90
CA HIS A 171 -4.82 5.48 -7.54
C HIS A 171 -3.39 5.79 -7.10
N ALA A 172 -3.25 6.34 -5.90
CA ALA A 172 -1.97 6.50 -5.21
C ALA A 172 -2.08 6.04 -3.75
N LEU A 173 -1.23 5.10 -3.36
CA LEU A 173 -0.95 4.77 -1.99
C LEU A 173 0.16 5.71 -1.52
N VAL A 174 -0.10 6.47 -0.48
CA VAL A 174 0.89 7.41 0.09
C VAL A 174 1.15 7.02 1.53
N THR A 175 2.41 6.68 1.84
CA THR A 175 2.83 6.32 3.18
C THR A 175 3.60 7.48 3.82
N ASP A 176 3.13 7.96 4.98
CA ASP A 176 3.99 8.75 5.86
C ASP A 176 4.94 7.79 6.60
N ILE A 177 6.18 7.70 6.11
CA ILE A 177 7.19 6.75 6.64
C ILE A 177 7.47 6.99 8.12
N ALA A 178 7.39 8.24 8.59
CA ALA A 178 7.66 8.57 9.98
C ALA A 178 6.63 7.95 10.95
N LEU A 179 5.42 7.70 10.46
CA LEU A 179 4.31 7.14 11.25
C LEU A 179 4.08 5.64 10.98
N ASP A 180 4.70 5.07 9.93
CA ASP A 180 4.44 3.67 9.61
C ASP A 180 4.91 2.72 10.72
N GLY A 181 3.99 1.84 11.15
CA GLY A 181 4.23 0.90 12.25
C GLY A 181 4.23 1.51 13.64
N MET A 182 4.14 2.85 13.78
CA MET A 182 4.20 3.54 15.08
C MET A 182 2.88 3.51 15.84
N MET A 183 1.73 3.32 15.16
CA MET A 183 0.40 3.39 15.78
C MET A 183 0.17 4.69 16.58
N ALA A 184 0.60 5.81 16.01
CA ALA A 184 0.52 7.14 16.64
C ALA A 184 -0.57 8.03 16.02
N GLY A 185 -1.43 7.46 15.19
CA GLY A 185 -2.40 8.15 14.35
C GLY A 185 -1.85 8.49 12.95
N PRO A 186 -2.70 8.57 11.92
CA PRO A 186 -2.32 8.93 10.56
C PRO A 186 -2.12 10.44 10.43
N ASN A 187 -1.32 10.86 9.45
CA ASN A 187 -1.13 12.27 9.13
C ASN A 187 -2.28 12.82 8.27
N VAL A 188 -3.43 13.05 8.89
CA VAL A 188 -4.64 13.53 8.18
C VAL A 188 -4.36 14.82 7.39
N ALA A 189 -3.56 15.74 7.94
CA ALA A 189 -3.23 17.00 7.29
C ALA A 189 -2.47 16.82 5.98
N LEU A 190 -1.58 15.82 5.90
CA LEU A 190 -0.88 15.44 4.68
C LEU A 190 -1.88 15.00 3.61
N TYR A 191 -2.81 14.11 3.94
CA TYR A 191 -3.77 13.57 2.98
C TYR A 191 -4.78 14.61 2.51
N VAL A 192 -5.18 15.55 3.36
CA VAL A 192 -6.00 16.71 2.97
C VAL A 192 -5.28 17.55 1.92
N LYS A 193 -4.01 17.90 2.15
CA LYS A 193 -3.20 18.64 1.17
C LYS A 193 -3.04 17.88 -0.15
N LEU A 194 -2.88 16.56 -0.12
CA LEU A 194 -2.81 15.76 -1.35
C LEU A 194 -4.09 15.85 -2.18
N LYS A 195 -5.26 15.88 -1.54
CA LYS A 195 -6.55 16.10 -2.23
C LYS A 195 -6.67 17.51 -2.82
N GLU A 196 -6.11 18.53 -2.16
CA GLU A 196 -6.07 19.89 -2.72
C GLU A 196 -5.22 19.96 -3.98
N VAL A 197 -4.12 19.19 -4.04
CA VAL A 197 -3.26 19.09 -5.23
C VAL A 197 -3.97 18.36 -6.38
N SER A 198 -4.71 17.28 -6.07
CA SER A 198 -5.49 16.55 -7.07
C SER A 198 -6.71 15.88 -6.43
N ALA A 199 -7.88 16.42 -6.72
CA ALA A 199 -9.15 15.84 -6.27
C ALA A 199 -9.52 14.53 -7.01
N GLU A 200 -8.98 14.31 -8.20
CA GLU A 200 -9.28 13.15 -9.04
C GLU A 200 -8.44 11.92 -8.71
N LEU A 201 -7.29 12.11 -8.06
CA LEU A 201 -6.45 11.00 -7.64
C LEU A 201 -7.00 10.39 -6.35
N LEU A 202 -7.36 9.11 -6.42
CA LEU A 202 -7.88 8.35 -5.29
C LEU A 202 -6.72 7.98 -4.35
N VAL A 203 -6.50 8.82 -3.34
CA VAL A 203 -5.43 8.65 -2.37
C VAL A 203 -5.81 7.60 -1.34
N GLN A 204 -4.92 6.63 -1.13
CA GLN A 204 -4.96 5.63 -0.07
C GLN A 204 -3.95 6.04 1.01
N ALA A 205 -4.45 6.43 2.18
CA ALA A 205 -3.61 6.77 3.33
C ALA A 205 -2.92 5.53 3.89
N SER A 206 -1.64 5.62 4.22
CA SER A 206 -0.86 4.53 4.80
C SER A 206 0.06 5.04 5.90
N GLY A 207 0.16 4.24 6.97
CA GLY A 207 0.96 4.56 8.16
C GLY A 207 0.16 5.20 9.29
N GLY A 208 0.47 4.79 10.52
CA GLY A 208 0.01 5.42 11.75
C GLY A 208 -1.33 4.94 12.34
N VAL A 209 -2.25 4.39 11.56
CA VAL A 209 -3.58 3.98 12.06
C VAL A 209 -3.46 3.08 13.30
N SER A 210 -4.19 3.45 14.36
CA SER A 210 -4.14 2.80 15.68
C SER A 210 -5.50 2.51 16.31
N GLN A 211 -6.53 3.28 15.93
CA GLN A 211 -7.87 3.23 16.54
C GLN A 211 -8.95 3.64 15.52
N LEU A 212 -10.22 3.34 15.84
CA LEU A 212 -11.36 3.65 14.94
C LEU A 212 -11.53 5.15 14.69
N MET A 213 -11.22 6.01 15.67
CA MET A 213 -11.25 7.46 15.50
C MET A 213 -10.34 7.97 14.37
N ASP A 214 -9.22 7.28 14.11
CA ASP A 214 -8.31 7.61 13.01
C ASP A 214 -9.00 7.42 11.66
N LEU A 215 -9.79 6.35 11.53
CA LEU A 215 -10.58 6.05 10.32
C LEU A 215 -11.70 7.06 10.13
N ARG A 216 -12.38 7.43 11.21
CA ARG A 216 -13.39 8.50 11.20
C ARG A 216 -12.79 9.82 10.70
N ALA A 217 -11.61 10.21 11.22
CA ALA A 217 -10.94 11.44 10.81
C ALA A 217 -10.58 11.43 9.32
N LEU A 218 -10.04 10.32 8.79
CA LEU A 218 -9.74 10.17 7.38
C LEU A 218 -11.03 10.22 6.51
N ASN A 219 -12.09 9.50 6.93
CA ASN A 219 -13.36 9.46 6.22
C ASN A 219 -14.05 10.83 6.16
N ALA A 220 -14.09 11.54 7.29
CA ALA A 220 -14.68 12.89 7.38
C ALA A 220 -13.98 13.92 6.49
N ASN A 221 -12.69 13.73 6.21
CA ASN A 221 -11.91 14.54 5.27
C ASN A 221 -11.98 14.01 3.82
N GLY A 222 -12.81 12.99 3.57
CA GLY A 222 -13.08 12.44 2.23
C GLY A 222 -11.86 11.76 1.62
N ILE A 223 -11.00 11.13 2.42
CA ILE A 223 -9.89 10.32 1.91
C ILE A 223 -10.45 9.06 1.27
N SER A 224 -9.94 8.69 0.09
CA SER A 224 -10.56 7.67 -0.76
C SER A 224 -10.36 6.25 -0.21
N GLY A 225 -9.23 6.00 0.45
CA GLY A 225 -8.91 4.69 1.02
C GLY A 225 -7.89 4.75 2.14
N VAL A 226 -7.75 3.65 2.89
CA VAL A 226 -6.76 3.52 3.95
C VAL A 226 -6.20 2.11 4.03
N ILE A 227 -4.89 1.99 4.15
CA ILE A 227 -4.15 0.74 4.38
C ILE A 227 -4.05 0.51 5.89
N ILE A 228 -4.49 -0.65 6.37
CA ILE A 228 -4.49 -0.99 7.79
C ILE A 228 -3.72 -2.29 7.99
N GLY A 229 -2.51 -2.20 8.51
CA GLY A 229 -1.64 -3.35 8.75
C GLY A 229 -1.59 -3.71 10.24
N LYS A 230 -0.64 -3.11 10.97
CA LYS A 230 -0.27 -3.46 12.34
C LYS A 230 -1.46 -3.44 13.31
N ALA A 231 -2.33 -2.45 13.21
CA ALA A 231 -3.48 -2.33 14.10
C ALA A 231 -4.42 -3.55 14.05
N LEU A 232 -4.67 -4.10 12.84
CA LEU A 232 -5.45 -5.33 12.68
C LEU A 232 -4.66 -6.59 13.09
N LEU A 233 -3.38 -6.68 12.77
CA LEU A 233 -2.54 -7.81 13.17
C LEU A 233 -2.43 -7.94 14.69
N GLU A 234 -2.37 -6.82 15.40
CA GLU A 234 -2.31 -6.74 16.87
C GLU A 234 -3.67 -6.68 17.55
N GLY A 235 -4.78 -6.73 16.79
CA GLY A 235 -6.13 -6.78 17.34
C GLY A 235 -6.55 -5.51 18.09
N LYS A 236 -6.10 -4.32 17.67
CA LYS A 236 -6.51 -3.05 18.28
C LYS A 236 -8.00 -2.78 18.10
N PHE A 237 -8.55 -3.26 17.00
CA PHE A 237 -9.98 -3.29 16.67
C PHE A 237 -10.23 -4.38 15.63
N LYS A 238 -11.48 -4.78 15.45
CA LYS A 238 -11.86 -5.72 14.39
C LYS A 238 -12.07 -4.98 13.08
N LEU A 239 -11.83 -5.67 11.96
CA LEU A 239 -12.09 -5.07 10.63
C LEU A 239 -13.57 -4.75 10.43
N SER A 240 -14.47 -5.60 10.94
CA SER A 240 -15.92 -5.35 10.91
C SER A 240 -16.32 -4.07 11.65
N GLU A 241 -15.67 -3.73 12.77
CA GLU A 241 -15.87 -2.47 13.48
C GLU A 241 -15.38 -1.29 12.64
N ALA A 242 -14.21 -1.44 12.00
CA ALA A 242 -13.65 -0.43 11.11
C ALA A 242 -14.56 -0.16 9.89
N ILE A 243 -15.16 -1.22 9.30
CA ILE A 243 -16.12 -1.09 8.19
C ILE A 243 -17.37 -0.33 8.63
N ALA A 244 -17.92 -0.66 9.80
CA ALA A 244 -19.07 0.05 10.34
C ALA A 244 -18.77 1.53 10.61
N GLU A 245 -17.56 1.84 11.12
CA GLU A 245 -17.12 3.20 11.41
C GLU A 245 -17.08 4.11 10.18
N VAL A 246 -16.65 3.57 9.02
CA VAL A 246 -16.53 4.36 7.79
C VAL A 246 -17.81 4.37 6.94
N ALA A 247 -18.81 3.54 7.28
CA ALA A 247 -20.12 3.50 6.65
C ALA A 247 -21.12 4.46 7.30
N ALA A 248 -20.84 4.88 8.53
CA ALA A 248 -21.66 5.85 9.28
C ALA A 248 -21.40 7.28 8.80
#